data_10dabda9cf67cc2f89df24630792cf26
#
_entry.id   10dabda9cf67cc2f89df24630792cf26
#
_cell.length_a   1.000
_cell.length_b   1.000
_cell.length_c   1.000
_cell.angle_alpha   90.00
_cell.angle_beta   90.00
_cell.angle_gamma   90.00
#
_symmetry.space_group_name_H-M   'P 1'
#
loop_
_entity.id
_entity.type
_entity.pdbx_description
1 polymer ?
#
loop_
_entity_poly.entity_id
_entity_poly.type
_entity_poly.pdbx_seq_one_letter_code
_entity_poly.pdbx_strand_id
1 'polypeptide(L)'
;MANSIIVIGAQWGDEGKGKIIDLLTRQSTAVVRFQGGHNAGHTLVIEGDETILHLIPSGIFNDVDCVIANGVVLHLPTLFDEITLLQKKGVSIDHKLHISTLCPLIFPSHIALDNAKEKALGSKAIGTTGRGIGPAYEDKVARRAIHLSDMFDAERFLEQLNRLMEFHNFLLVNYYKAKPLDVRAVGDEWLSYTDKVKPYVKDTALFLDSINNSNANILFEGAQGTMLDIDHGTYPYVTSSNTVAGAASTGTGPVSYTHSEPTRRYAISYAVFCLKKKNHSRFYEVS
;
A
#
# COMPACT_ATOMS: atom_id res chain seq x y z
N MET A 1 12.81 -19.79 -15.60
CA MET A 1 13.26 -18.78 -14.62
C MET A 1 12.03 -17.98 -14.23
N ALA A 2 11.77 -17.81 -12.95
CA ALA A 2 10.72 -16.91 -12.47
C ALA A 2 10.99 -15.51 -12.99
N ASN A 3 9.96 -14.84 -13.49
CA ASN A 3 10.06 -13.45 -13.93
C ASN A 3 9.31 -12.55 -12.95
N SER A 4 10.03 -11.67 -12.28
CA SER A 4 9.43 -10.61 -11.48
C SER A 4 9.29 -9.36 -12.34
N ILE A 5 8.05 -8.90 -12.51
CA ILE A 5 7.73 -7.71 -13.30
C ILE A 5 7.27 -6.61 -12.34
N ILE A 6 7.85 -5.41 -12.44
CA ILE A 6 7.47 -4.27 -11.62
C ILE A 6 6.85 -3.23 -12.54
N VAL A 7 5.59 -2.87 -12.27
CA VAL A 7 4.87 -1.82 -13.00
C VAL A 7 4.80 -0.56 -12.14
N ILE A 8 5.40 0.53 -12.63
CA ILE A 8 5.40 1.84 -11.99
C ILE A 8 4.86 2.91 -12.92
N GLY A 9 4.34 4.00 -12.36
CA GLY A 9 4.02 5.20 -13.13
C GLY A 9 5.28 6.03 -13.40
N ALA A 10 5.46 6.50 -14.63
CA ALA A 10 6.61 7.33 -14.99
C ALA A 10 6.42 8.82 -14.66
N GLN A 11 5.20 9.24 -14.34
CA GLN A 11 4.86 10.64 -14.07
C GLN A 11 4.10 10.77 -12.73
N TRP A 12 2.82 11.11 -12.79
CA TRP A 12 2.00 11.48 -11.63
C TRP A 12 1.13 10.34 -11.08
N GLY A 13 1.12 9.17 -11.72
CA GLY A 13 0.37 8.00 -11.28
C GLY A 13 -1.00 7.81 -11.93
N ASP A 14 -1.38 8.69 -12.84
CA ASP A 14 -2.65 8.67 -13.59
C ASP A 14 -2.49 8.16 -15.05
N GLU A 15 -1.38 7.48 -15.34
CA GLU A 15 -1.01 7.05 -16.70
C GLU A 15 -1.76 5.80 -17.17
N GLY A 16 -2.66 5.25 -16.34
CA GLY A 16 -3.46 4.09 -16.71
C GLY A 16 -2.80 2.74 -16.42
N LYS A 17 -1.96 2.67 -15.38
CA LYS A 17 -1.31 1.42 -14.91
C LYS A 17 -2.26 0.23 -14.80
N GLY A 18 -3.51 0.46 -14.34
CA GLY A 18 -4.50 -0.60 -14.14
C GLY A 18 -4.71 -1.47 -15.38
N LYS A 19 -4.70 -0.89 -16.60
CA LYS A 19 -4.87 -1.65 -17.85
C LYS A 19 -3.68 -2.58 -18.14
N ILE A 20 -2.48 -2.13 -17.83
CA ILE A 20 -1.26 -2.93 -18.03
C ILE A 20 -1.17 -4.02 -16.96
N ILE A 21 -1.53 -3.69 -15.73
CA ILE A 21 -1.62 -4.67 -14.64
C ILE A 21 -2.60 -5.78 -15.01
N ASP A 22 -3.81 -5.45 -15.45
CA ASP A 22 -4.82 -6.44 -15.85
C ASP A 22 -4.30 -7.37 -16.97
N LEU A 23 -3.62 -6.81 -17.99
CA LEU A 23 -3.04 -7.60 -19.06
C LEU A 23 -1.96 -8.56 -18.58
N LEU A 24 -1.05 -8.09 -17.71
CA LEU A 24 0.08 -8.89 -17.19
C LEU A 24 -0.36 -9.88 -16.11
N THR A 25 -1.43 -9.61 -15.41
CA THR A 25 -1.99 -10.50 -14.37
C THR A 25 -2.27 -11.90 -14.90
N ARG A 26 -2.74 -12.01 -16.14
CA ARG A 26 -3.05 -13.31 -16.78
C ARG A 26 -1.84 -14.24 -16.91
N GLN A 27 -0.63 -13.71 -16.82
CA GLN A 27 0.63 -14.46 -16.91
C GLN A 27 1.35 -14.54 -15.57
N SER A 28 0.70 -14.08 -14.51
CA SER A 28 1.27 -13.97 -13.17
C SER A 28 0.59 -14.95 -12.21
N THR A 29 1.32 -15.41 -11.21
CA THR A 29 0.79 -16.22 -10.11
C THR A 29 0.34 -15.33 -8.96
N ALA A 30 1.02 -14.21 -8.76
CA ALA A 30 0.68 -13.25 -7.72
C ALA A 30 0.79 -11.80 -8.21
N VAL A 31 -0.09 -10.93 -7.68
CA VAL A 31 -0.03 -9.46 -7.84
C VAL A 31 0.18 -8.82 -6.48
N VAL A 32 1.20 -7.97 -6.36
CA VAL A 32 1.69 -7.47 -5.07
C VAL A 32 1.69 -5.95 -5.01
N ARG A 33 0.93 -5.37 -4.09
CA ARG A 33 1.06 -3.96 -3.68
C ARG A 33 2.18 -3.85 -2.66
N PHE A 34 3.18 -3.03 -2.95
CA PHE A 34 4.41 -2.96 -2.15
C PHE A 34 4.64 -1.62 -1.47
N GLN A 35 3.85 -0.58 -1.78
CA GLN A 35 3.98 0.74 -1.19
C GLN A 35 2.68 1.56 -1.31
N GLY A 36 2.63 2.73 -0.65
CA GLY A 36 1.46 3.59 -0.62
C GLY A 36 0.44 3.13 0.42
N GLY A 37 -0.80 3.49 0.20
CA GLY A 37 -1.94 3.09 1.04
C GLY A 37 -3.22 3.33 0.25
N HIS A 38 -4.29 3.63 0.95
CA HIS A 38 -5.59 3.90 0.32
C HIS A 38 -5.69 5.28 -0.38
N ASN A 39 -4.56 6.01 -0.50
CA ASN A 39 -4.44 7.18 -1.37
C ASN A 39 -4.29 6.83 -2.86
N ALA A 40 -4.01 5.58 -3.20
CA ALA A 40 -4.08 5.11 -4.57
C ALA A 40 -5.55 4.96 -5.02
N GLY A 41 -5.79 5.01 -6.32
CA GLY A 41 -7.08 4.69 -6.91
C GLY A 41 -6.83 3.97 -8.23
N HIS A 42 -7.21 2.69 -8.32
CA HIS A 42 -7.10 1.89 -9.53
C HIS A 42 -8.51 1.62 -10.04
N THR A 43 -8.88 2.29 -11.13
CA THR A 43 -10.16 2.05 -11.79
C THR A 43 -10.04 0.86 -12.72
N LEU A 44 -10.86 -0.14 -12.49
CA LEU A 44 -11.00 -1.33 -13.32
C LEU A 44 -12.41 -1.34 -13.92
N VAL A 45 -12.48 -1.67 -15.18
CA VAL A 45 -13.78 -1.83 -15.88
C VAL A 45 -13.96 -3.31 -16.20
N ILE A 46 -14.95 -3.93 -15.56
CA ILE A 46 -15.25 -5.35 -15.72
C ILE A 46 -16.68 -5.47 -16.16
N GLU A 47 -16.90 -6.08 -17.34
CA GLU A 47 -18.23 -6.25 -17.96
C GLU A 47 -19.03 -4.95 -18.09
N GLY A 48 -18.32 -3.81 -18.21
CA GLY A 48 -18.91 -2.47 -18.31
C GLY A 48 -19.09 -1.75 -16.97
N ASP A 49 -18.88 -2.41 -15.84
CA ASP A 49 -18.95 -1.83 -14.51
C ASP A 49 -17.60 -1.29 -14.03
N GLU A 50 -17.56 -0.03 -13.63
CA GLU A 50 -16.38 0.55 -13.01
C GLU A 50 -16.25 0.14 -11.53
N THR A 51 -15.08 -0.29 -11.15
CA THR A 51 -14.71 -0.58 -9.75
C THR A 51 -13.40 0.12 -9.42
N ILE A 52 -13.40 0.93 -8.37
CA ILE A 52 -12.21 1.62 -7.90
C ILE A 52 -11.69 0.88 -6.67
N LEU A 53 -10.45 0.38 -6.76
CA LEU A 53 -9.74 -0.22 -5.63
C LEU A 53 -8.65 0.74 -5.14
N HIS A 54 -8.48 0.81 -3.83
CA HIS A 54 -7.47 1.65 -3.18
C HIS A 54 -6.34 0.84 -2.56
N LEU A 55 -6.65 -0.30 -1.93
CA LEU A 55 -5.72 -1.16 -1.20
C LEU A 55 -5.50 -2.51 -1.87
N ILE A 56 -6.60 -3.16 -2.24
CA ILE A 56 -6.55 -4.52 -2.80
C ILE A 56 -5.92 -4.47 -4.19
N PRO A 57 -4.95 -5.36 -4.50
CA PRO A 57 -4.33 -5.42 -5.83
C PRO A 57 -5.35 -5.65 -6.94
N SER A 58 -5.11 -5.04 -8.11
CA SER A 58 -5.99 -5.13 -9.28
C SER A 58 -6.19 -6.57 -9.79
N GLY A 59 -5.28 -7.48 -9.44
CA GLY A 59 -5.37 -8.90 -9.80
C GLY A 59 -6.53 -9.66 -9.17
N ILE A 60 -7.24 -9.10 -8.18
CA ILE A 60 -8.29 -9.79 -7.41
C ILE A 60 -9.44 -10.33 -8.26
N PHE A 61 -9.68 -9.74 -9.42
CA PHE A 61 -10.70 -10.19 -10.37
C PHE A 61 -10.27 -11.41 -11.19
N ASN A 62 -9.01 -11.77 -11.14
CA ASN A 62 -8.44 -12.93 -11.83
C ASN A 62 -8.19 -14.07 -10.82
N ASP A 63 -7.80 -15.23 -11.33
CA ASP A 63 -7.45 -16.38 -10.49
C ASP A 63 -5.96 -16.35 -10.12
N VAL A 64 -5.58 -15.33 -9.35
CA VAL A 64 -4.20 -15.10 -8.89
C VAL A 64 -4.18 -14.67 -7.44
N ASP A 65 -3.09 -14.93 -6.75
CA ASP A 65 -2.88 -14.44 -5.39
C ASP A 65 -2.69 -12.91 -5.38
N CYS A 66 -3.34 -12.23 -4.44
CA CYS A 66 -3.27 -10.79 -4.25
C CYS A 66 -2.63 -10.47 -2.91
N VAL A 67 -1.51 -9.77 -2.93
CA VAL A 67 -0.70 -9.53 -1.73
C VAL A 67 -0.65 -8.04 -1.41
N ILE A 68 -1.01 -7.69 -0.18
CA ILE A 68 -0.71 -6.39 0.43
C ILE A 68 0.52 -6.56 1.30
N ALA A 69 1.67 -6.07 0.82
CA ALA A 69 2.96 -6.30 1.45
C ALA A 69 3.30 -5.22 2.51
N ASN A 70 4.37 -5.45 3.27
CA ASN A 70 4.78 -4.65 4.43
C ASN A 70 5.12 -3.18 4.15
N GLY A 71 5.31 -2.81 2.88
CA GLY A 71 5.51 -1.42 2.50
C GLY A 71 4.23 -0.59 2.46
N VAL A 72 3.05 -1.23 2.45
CA VAL A 72 1.75 -0.55 2.41
C VAL A 72 1.33 -0.13 3.81
N VAL A 73 0.88 1.13 3.98
CA VAL A 73 0.20 1.59 5.20
C VAL A 73 -1.29 1.27 5.08
N LEU A 74 -1.82 0.53 6.06
CA LEU A 74 -3.10 -0.17 5.96
C LEU A 74 -4.19 0.52 6.78
N HIS A 75 -5.28 0.95 6.12
CA HIS A 75 -6.49 1.46 6.76
C HIS A 75 -7.58 0.39 6.76
N LEU A 76 -7.87 -0.20 7.92
CA LEU A 76 -8.79 -1.33 8.03
C LEU A 76 -10.22 -1.01 7.57
N PRO A 77 -10.84 0.13 7.96
CA PRO A 77 -12.16 0.47 7.44
C PRO A 77 -12.22 0.44 5.91
N THR A 78 -11.29 1.09 5.22
CA THR A 78 -11.25 1.08 3.74
C THR A 78 -11.04 -0.32 3.18
N LEU A 79 -10.20 -1.14 3.80
CA LEU A 79 -10.00 -2.53 3.37
C LEU A 79 -11.31 -3.31 3.40
N PHE A 80 -12.06 -3.21 4.50
CA PHE A 80 -13.32 -3.96 4.64
C PHE A 80 -14.45 -3.40 3.78
N ASP A 81 -14.45 -2.10 3.49
CA ASP A 81 -15.35 -1.51 2.48
C ASP A 81 -15.09 -2.10 1.10
N GLU A 82 -13.80 -2.24 0.69
CA GLU A 82 -13.43 -2.86 -0.58
C GLU A 82 -13.78 -4.35 -0.62
N ILE A 83 -13.50 -5.11 0.45
CA ILE A 83 -13.88 -6.52 0.57
C ILE A 83 -15.39 -6.67 0.39
N THR A 84 -16.17 -5.84 1.10
CA THR A 84 -17.65 -5.87 1.01
C THR A 84 -18.13 -5.53 -0.39
N LEU A 85 -17.53 -4.54 -1.05
CA LEU A 85 -17.86 -4.16 -2.42
C LEU A 85 -17.60 -5.30 -3.40
N LEU A 86 -16.43 -5.94 -3.30
CA LEU A 86 -16.02 -7.05 -4.17
C LEU A 86 -16.92 -8.27 -3.98
N GLN A 87 -17.25 -8.62 -2.73
CA GLN A 87 -18.17 -9.72 -2.42
C GLN A 87 -19.57 -9.48 -2.99
N LYS A 88 -20.10 -8.24 -2.90
CA LYS A 88 -21.37 -7.86 -3.52
C LYS A 88 -21.37 -8.00 -5.05
N LYS A 89 -20.20 -7.87 -5.68
CA LYS A 89 -20.00 -8.09 -7.11
C LYS A 89 -19.71 -9.57 -7.46
N GLY A 90 -19.81 -10.48 -6.50
CA GLY A 90 -19.58 -11.91 -6.72
C GLY A 90 -18.10 -12.31 -6.84
N VAL A 91 -17.17 -11.41 -6.48
CA VAL A 91 -15.74 -11.70 -6.52
C VAL A 91 -15.35 -12.50 -5.28
N SER A 92 -14.79 -13.70 -5.47
CA SER A 92 -14.25 -14.50 -4.38
C SER A 92 -12.91 -13.90 -3.93
N ILE A 93 -12.83 -13.57 -2.65
CA ILE A 93 -11.62 -13.00 -2.02
C ILE A 93 -10.92 -14.06 -1.16
N ASP A 94 -11.70 -14.98 -0.64
CA ASP A 94 -11.22 -16.05 0.22
C ASP A 94 -10.12 -16.84 -0.48
N HIS A 95 -9.05 -17.09 0.23
CA HIS A 95 -7.82 -17.74 -0.21
C HIS A 95 -6.95 -16.98 -1.23
N LYS A 96 -7.43 -15.86 -1.80
CA LYS A 96 -6.67 -15.05 -2.77
C LYS A 96 -5.99 -13.85 -2.13
N LEU A 97 -6.60 -13.23 -1.12
CA LEU A 97 -6.05 -12.04 -0.48
C LEU A 97 -5.10 -12.43 0.66
N HIS A 98 -3.89 -11.91 0.61
CA HIS A 98 -2.87 -12.10 1.63
C HIS A 98 -2.33 -10.75 2.10
N ILE A 99 -2.31 -10.52 3.41
CA ILE A 99 -1.91 -9.24 4.01
C ILE A 99 -0.73 -9.49 4.95
N SER A 100 0.31 -8.70 4.79
CA SER A 100 1.50 -8.81 5.64
C SER A 100 1.20 -8.48 7.10
N THR A 101 1.68 -9.34 8.00
CA THR A 101 1.71 -9.07 9.45
C THR A 101 2.39 -7.74 9.79
N LEU A 102 3.31 -7.28 8.94
CA LEU A 102 4.15 -6.10 9.14
C LEU A 102 3.59 -4.81 8.49
N CYS A 103 2.37 -4.83 7.95
CA CYS A 103 1.73 -3.59 7.49
C CYS A 103 1.53 -2.62 8.65
N PRO A 104 2.06 -1.39 8.60
CA PRO A 104 1.72 -0.35 9.56
C PRO A 104 0.26 0.05 9.42
N LEU A 105 -0.43 0.25 10.54
CA LEU A 105 -1.84 0.64 10.56
C LEU A 105 -2.02 2.16 10.49
N ILE A 106 -3.05 2.58 9.77
CA ILE A 106 -3.51 3.98 9.76
C ILE A 106 -4.68 4.09 10.76
N PHE A 107 -4.56 5.04 11.69
CA PHE A 107 -5.59 5.37 12.68
C PHE A 107 -6.26 6.70 12.35
N PRO A 108 -7.44 7.01 12.92
CA PRO A 108 -8.09 8.32 12.78
C PRO A 108 -7.18 9.48 13.19
N SER A 109 -6.25 9.26 14.11
CA SER A 109 -5.28 10.26 14.52
C SER A 109 -4.30 10.66 13.41
N HIS A 110 -3.89 9.72 12.54
CA HIS A 110 -3.08 10.03 11.35
C HIS A 110 -3.85 10.92 10.38
N ILE A 111 -5.13 10.61 10.14
CA ILE A 111 -6.02 11.41 9.27
C ILE A 111 -6.21 12.80 9.85
N ALA A 112 -6.43 12.90 11.16
CA ALA A 112 -6.60 14.19 11.85
C ALA A 112 -5.31 15.04 11.76
N LEU A 113 -4.13 14.43 11.92
CA LEU A 113 -2.84 15.12 11.79
C LEU A 113 -2.59 15.56 10.34
N ASP A 114 -2.89 14.75 9.35
CA ASP A 114 -2.74 15.10 7.94
C ASP A 114 -3.56 16.34 7.59
N ASN A 115 -4.84 16.34 7.95
CA ASN A 115 -5.73 17.48 7.73
C ASN A 115 -5.32 18.73 8.54
N ALA A 116 -4.82 18.54 9.77
CA ALA A 116 -4.38 19.67 10.60
C ALA A 116 -3.10 20.30 10.04
N LYS A 117 -2.15 19.50 9.53
CA LYS A 117 -0.94 19.97 8.82
C LYS A 117 -1.29 20.80 7.60
N GLU A 118 -2.15 20.28 6.71
CA GLU A 118 -2.59 20.98 5.50
C GLU A 118 -3.28 22.31 5.83
N LYS A 119 -4.17 22.29 6.82
CA LYS A 119 -4.84 23.50 7.28
C LYS A 119 -3.86 24.55 7.83
N ALA A 120 -2.85 24.13 8.58
CA ALA A 120 -1.85 25.03 9.17
C ALA A 120 -0.93 25.64 8.10
N LEU A 121 -0.64 24.93 7.01
CA LEU A 121 0.15 25.42 5.88
C LEU A 121 -0.61 26.45 5.02
N GLY A 122 -1.94 26.43 5.01
CA GLY A 122 -2.77 27.37 4.26
C GLY A 122 -2.41 27.40 2.77
N SER A 123 -1.96 28.56 2.27
CA SER A 123 -1.55 28.71 0.86
C SER A 123 -0.29 27.95 0.48
N LYS A 124 0.46 27.41 1.44
CA LYS A 124 1.65 26.58 1.24
C LYS A 124 1.33 25.10 1.41
N ALA A 125 0.06 24.73 1.45
CA ALA A 125 -0.37 23.33 1.57
C ALA A 125 0.24 22.46 0.44
N ILE A 126 0.60 21.24 0.78
CA ILE A 126 1.19 20.29 -0.16
C ILE A 126 0.11 19.75 -1.10
N GLY A 127 -1.15 19.74 -0.68
CA GLY A 127 -2.26 19.16 -1.41
C GLY A 127 -2.34 17.64 -1.20
N THR A 128 -2.17 17.20 0.05
CA THR A 128 -2.30 15.80 0.41
C THR A 128 -3.72 15.31 0.19
N THR A 129 -3.90 13.98 0.16
CA THR A 129 -5.24 13.38 0.05
C THR A 129 -6.04 13.44 1.35
N GLY A 130 -5.45 13.93 2.46
CA GLY A 130 -6.08 13.97 3.78
C GLY A 130 -6.36 12.59 4.38
N ARG A 131 -5.71 11.54 3.88
CA ARG A 131 -5.96 10.14 4.27
C ARG A 131 -4.98 9.60 5.31
N GLY A 132 -4.14 10.45 5.88
CA GLY A 132 -3.21 10.08 6.95
C GLY A 132 -1.99 9.28 6.48
N ILE A 133 -1.72 9.22 5.18
CA ILE A 133 -0.60 8.44 4.62
C ILE A 133 0.73 8.97 5.12
N GLY A 134 0.95 10.29 5.02
CA GLY A 134 2.18 10.95 5.47
C GLY A 134 2.48 10.68 6.95
N PRO A 135 1.56 11.00 7.87
CA PRO A 135 1.74 10.72 9.29
C PRO A 135 1.99 9.22 9.61
N ALA A 136 1.36 8.29 8.89
CA ALA A 136 1.60 6.86 9.10
C ALA A 136 3.01 6.43 8.67
N TYR A 137 3.54 6.96 7.56
CA TYR A 137 4.94 6.74 7.17
C TYR A 137 5.92 7.44 8.11
N GLU A 138 5.59 8.63 8.62
CA GLU A 138 6.35 9.34 9.64
C GLU A 138 6.50 8.47 10.89
N ASP A 139 5.43 7.86 11.36
CA ASP A 139 5.47 6.96 12.52
C ASP A 139 6.25 5.67 12.24
N LYS A 140 6.13 5.12 11.03
CA LYS A 140 6.94 3.96 10.63
C LYS A 140 8.44 4.26 10.76
N VAL A 141 8.89 5.38 10.19
CA VAL A 141 10.32 5.77 10.23
C VAL A 141 10.75 6.15 11.65
N ALA A 142 9.87 6.79 12.42
CA ALA A 142 10.10 7.12 13.83
C ALA A 142 10.01 5.90 14.76
N ARG A 143 9.66 4.72 14.26
CA ARG A 143 9.53 3.47 15.03
C ARG A 143 8.42 3.55 16.10
N ARG A 144 7.35 4.29 15.82
CA ARG A 144 6.13 4.39 16.63
C ARG A 144 4.95 3.65 15.99
N ALA A 145 5.09 3.21 14.74
CA ALA A 145 4.00 2.54 14.04
C ALA A 145 3.57 1.26 14.77
N ILE A 146 2.27 1.05 14.77
CA ILE A 146 1.64 -0.20 15.22
C ILE A 146 1.41 -1.04 13.97
N HIS A 147 1.88 -2.29 13.98
CA HIS A 147 1.73 -3.20 12.86
C HIS A 147 0.46 -4.07 13.02
N LEU A 148 0.02 -4.62 11.90
CA LEU A 148 -1.17 -5.48 11.89
C LEU A 148 -1.05 -6.65 12.87
N SER A 149 0.13 -7.24 13.01
CA SER A 149 0.38 -8.32 13.99
C SER A 149 0.16 -7.93 15.44
N ASP A 150 0.34 -6.66 15.79
CA ASP A 150 0.19 -6.20 17.18
C ASP A 150 -1.26 -6.30 17.64
N MET A 151 -2.24 -6.26 16.72
CA MET A 151 -3.67 -6.39 17.06
C MET A 151 -4.06 -7.78 17.59
N PHE A 152 -3.23 -8.80 17.38
CA PHE A 152 -3.51 -10.15 17.86
C PHE A 152 -3.20 -10.35 19.34
N ASP A 153 -2.59 -9.35 19.98
CA ASP A 153 -2.43 -9.21 21.41
C ASP A 153 -3.11 -7.89 21.84
N ALA A 154 -4.35 -8.00 22.32
CA ALA A 154 -5.19 -6.83 22.61
C ALA A 154 -4.59 -5.93 23.71
N GLU A 155 -3.95 -6.49 24.72
CA GLU A 155 -3.35 -5.71 25.81
C GLU A 155 -2.16 -4.90 25.28
N ARG A 156 -1.26 -5.56 24.57
CA ARG A 156 -0.09 -4.92 23.93
C ARG A 156 -0.52 -3.87 22.90
N PHE A 157 -1.52 -4.18 22.10
CA PHE A 157 -2.07 -3.25 21.11
C PHE A 157 -2.58 -1.97 21.76
N LEU A 158 -3.41 -2.09 22.81
CA LEU A 158 -3.96 -0.93 23.52
C LEU A 158 -2.87 -0.11 24.20
N GLU A 159 -1.85 -0.75 24.78
CA GLU A 159 -0.71 -0.05 25.36
C GLU A 159 0.05 0.78 24.31
N GLN A 160 0.34 0.19 23.14
CA GLN A 160 1.00 0.88 22.04
C GLN A 160 0.14 2.02 21.48
N LEU A 161 -1.18 1.78 21.32
CA LEU A 161 -2.13 2.78 20.85
C LEU A 161 -2.23 3.97 21.79
N ASN A 162 -2.27 3.72 23.10
CA ASN A 162 -2.28 4.79 24.11
C ASN A 162 -1.03 5.69 23.96
N ARG A 163 0.17 5.10 23.86
CA ARG A 163 1.41 5.86 23.68
C ARG A 163 1.42 6.65 22.38
N LEU A 164 0.98 6.05 21.29
CA LEU A 164 0.91 6.70 19.99
C LEU A 164 -0.07 7.88 20.01
N MET A 165 -1.27 7.66 20.53
CA MET A 165 -2.32 8.67 20.52
C MET A 165 -2.09 9.77 21.56
N GLU A 166 -1.38 9.51 22.66
CA GLU A 166 -0.90 10.55 23.56
C GLU A 166 -0.05 11.57 22.80
N PHE A 167 0.91 11.10 22.01
CA PHE A 167 1.76 11.96 21.17
C PHE A 167 0.93 12.68 20.10
N HIS A 168 0.04 11.99 19.39
CA HIS A 168 -0.79 12.60 18.35
C HIS A 168 -1.73 13.64 18.92
N ASN A 169 -2.40 13.36 20.03
CA ASN A 169 -3.30 14.30 20.69
C ASN A 169 -2.55 15.51 21.25
N PHE A 170 -1.31 15.30 21.74
CA PHE A 170 -0.47 16.42 22.13
C PHE A 170 -0.22 17.37 20.95
N LEU A 171 0.14 16.86 19.79
CA LEU A 171 0.34 17.67 18.58
C LEU A 171 -0.95 18.35 18.11
N LEU A 172 -2.05 17.60 18.05
CA LEU A 172 -3.34 18.13 17.64
C LEU A 172 -3.76 19.29 18.52
N VAL A 173 -3.72 19.14 19.85
CA VAL A 173 -4.20 20.16 20.79
C VAL A 173 -3.20 21.31 20.91
N ASN A 174 -1.93 21.01 21.19
CA ASN A 174 -0.96 22.02 21.57
C ASN A 174 -0.35 22.76 20.38
N TYR A 175 -0.12 22.07 19.27
CA TYR A 175 0.50 22.67 18.10
C TYR A 175 -0.55 23.13 17.06
N TYR A 176 -1.46 22.25 16.66
CA TYR A 176 -2.43 22.54 15.60
C TYR A 176 -3.73 23.20 16.10
N LYS A 177 -3.95 23.27 17.42
CA LYS A 177 -5.19 23.80 18.03
C LYS A 177 -6.45 23.06 17.53
N ALA A 178 -6.31 21.79 17.26
CA ALA A 178 -7.38 20.86 16.85
C ALA A 178 -7.92 20.08 18.06
N LYS A 179 -9.04 19.38 17.85
CA LYS A 179 -9.64 18.56 18.91
C LYS A 179 -8.86 17.25 19.07
N PRO A 180 -8.69 16.77 20.31
CA PRO A 180 -8.13 15.43 20.53
C PRO A 180 -9.13 14.35 20.10
N LEU A 181 -8.61 13.13 19.86
CA LEU A 181 -9.43 11.95 19.64
C LEU A 181 -9.52 11.10 20.92
N ASP A 182 -10.63 10.41 21.05
CA ASP A 182 -10.86 9.44 22.12
C ASP A 182 -10.08 8.15 21.81
N VAL A 183 -9.07 7.87 22.63
CA VAL A 183 -8.18 6.72 22.48
C VAL A 183 -8.94 5.41 22.62
N ARG A 184 -9.90 5.35 23.58
CA ARG A 184 -10.67 4.15 23.85
C ARG A 184 -11.58 3.81 22.69
N ALA A 185 -12.30 4.80 22.18
CA ALA A 185 -13.17 4.61 21.01
C ALA A 185 -12.39 4.10 19.80
N VAL A 186 -11.20 4.65 19.52
CA VAL A 186 -10.32 4.17 18.45
C VAL A 186 -9.85 2.73 18.72
N GLY A 187 -9.47 2.42 19.95
CA GLY A 187 -9.04 1.07 20.34
C GLY A 187 -10.14 0.03 20.14
N ASP A 188 -11.34 0.30 20.63
CA ASP A 188 -12.50 -0.58 20.52
C ASP A 188 -12.87 -0.82 19.03
N GLU A 189 -12.86 0.24 18.22
CA GLU A 189 -13.12 0.14 16.80
C GLU A 189 -12.08 -0.76 16.08
N TRP A 190 -10.78 -0.52 16.29
CA TRP A 190 -9.74 -1.32 15.64
C TRP A 190 -9.76 -2.78 16.07
N LEU A 191 -9.93 -3.04 17.37
CA LEU A 191 -10.04 -4.42 17.86
C LEU A 191 -11.23 -5.17 17.27
N SER A 192 -12.30 -4.47 16.88
CA SER A 192 -13.46 -5.10 16.21
C SER A 192 -13.12 -5.70 14.84
N TYR A 193 -12.00 -5.29 14.24
CA TYR A 193 -11.51 -5.84 12.98
C TYR A 193 -10.58 -7.05 13.13
N THR A 194 -10.11 -7.37 14.35
CA THR A 194 -9.10 -8.40 14.59
C THR A 194 -9.49 -9.76 14.02
N ASP A 195 -10.67 -10.25 14.38
CA ASP A 195 -11.14 -11.55 13.87
C ASP A 195 -11.48 -11.52 12.39
N LYS A 196 -11.94 -10.38 11.88
CA LYS A 196 -12.29 -10.22 10.47
C LYS A 196 -11.06 -10.22 9.57
N VAL A 197 -9.93 -9.64 10.01
CA VAL A 197 -8.71 -9.55 9.20
C VAL A 197 -7.86 -10.82 9.28
N LYS A 198 -7.97 -11.56 10.38
CA LYS A 198 -7.17 -12.76 10.68
C LYS A 198 -7.10 -13.79 9.54
N PRO A 199 -8.18 -14.10 8.81
CA PRO A 199 -8.12 -15.06 7.69
C PRO A 199 -7.20 -14.65 6.55
N TYR A 200 -6.95 -13.36 6.38
CA TYR A 200 -6.13 -12.80 5.30
C TYR A 200 -4.66 -12.61 5.69
N VAL A 201 -4.33 -12.70 6.98
CA VAL A 201 -2.99 -12.37 7.49
C VAL A 201 -2.00 -13.51 7.27
N LYS A 202 -0.84 -13.16 6.73
CA LYS A 202 0.21 -14.11 6.37
C LYS A 202 1.60 -13.47 6.50
N ASP A 203 2.63 -14.28 6.72
CA ASP A 203 4.00 -13.86 6.41
C ASP A 203 4.15 -13.79 4.89
N THR A 204 3.96 -12.59 4.35
CA THR A 204 3.98 -12.39 2.90
C THR A 204 5.39 -12.49 2.32
N ALA A 205 6.44 -12.29 3.11
CA ALA A 205 7.81 -12.44 2.64
C ALA A 205 8.12 -13.91 2.37
N LEU A 206 7.82 -14.79 3.31
CA LEU A 206 7.96 -16.24 3.12
C LEU A 206 7.04 -16.77 2.02
N PHE A 207 5.82 -16.25 1.94
CA PHE A 207 4.87 -16.63 0.89
C PHE A 207 5.39 -16.28 -0.51
N LEU A 208 5.85 -15.05 -0.72
CA LEU A 208 6.41 -14.62 -2.02
C LEU A 208 7.71 -15.34 -2.36
N ASP A 209 8.54 -15.67 -1.37
CA ASP A 209 9.74 -16.48 -1.58
C ASP A 209 9.37 -17.89 -2.07
N SER A 210 8.33 -18.50 -1.52
CA SER A 210 7.85 -19.82 -1.99
C SER A 210 7.37 -19.79 -3.44
N ILE A 211 6.68 -18.71 -3.86
CA ILE A 211 6.26 -18.51 -5.26
C ILE A 211 7.49 -18.34 -6.16
N ASN A 212 8.45 -17.51 -5.77
CA ASN A 212 9.67 -17.27 -6.53
C ASN A 212 10.48 -18.57 -6.73
N ASN A 213 10.58 -19.39 -5.69
CA ASN A 213 11.29 -20.67 -5.75
C ASN A 213 10.59 -21.74 -6.63
N SER A 214 9.28 -21.60 -6.88
CA SER A 214 8.53 -22.43 -7.81
C SER A 214 8.68 -22.01 -9.28
N ASN A 215 9.53 -21.01 -9.58
CA ASN A 215 9.68 -20.38 -10.90
C ASN A 215 8.40 -19.78 -11.46
N ALA A 216 7.49 -19.36 -10.61
CA ALA A 216 6.27 -18.66 -10.98
C ALA A 216 6.50 -17.15 -11.13
N ASN A 217 5.66 -16.49 -11.91
CA ASN A 217 5.78 -15.05 -12.18
C ASN A 217 5.10 -14.22 -11.08
N ILE A 218 5.77 -13.18 -10.62
CA ILE A 218 5.24 -12.23 -9.64
C ILE A 218 5.14 -10.85 -10.31
N LEU A 219 3.97 -10.23 -10.23
CA LEU A 219 3.69 -8.88 -10.72
C LEU A 219 3.64 -7.90 -9.55
N PHE A 220 4.54 -6.94 -9.51
CA PHE A 220 4.56 -5.89 -8.51
C PHE A 220 3.84 -4.66 -9.03
N GLU A 221 2.76 -4.29 -8.35
CA GLU A 221 1.88 -3.18 -8.69
C GLU A 221 2.24 -1.94 -7.88
N GLY A 222 2.88 -0.95 -8.53
CA GLY A 222 3.20 0.33 -7.92
C GLY A 222 2.00 1.26 -7.82
N ALA A 223 1.95 2.01 -6.74
CA ALA A 223 1.01 3.12 -6.55
C ALA A 223 1.67 4.44 -6.95
N GLN A 224 0.88 5.47 -7.28
CA GLN A 224 1.36 6.78 -7.72
C GLN A 224 2.29 6.71 -8.96
N GLY A 225 3.25 7.62 -9.07
CA GLY A 225 4.24 7.68 -10.15
C GLY A 225 5.55 8.28 -9.68
N THR A 226 6.61 8.14 -10.48
CA THR A 226 7.98 8.52 -10.09
C THR A 226 8.17 10.00 -9.78
N MET A 227 7.36 10.89 -10.37
CA MET A 227 7.39 12.31 -10.03
C MET A 227 6.82 12.62 -8.64
N LEU A 228 6.12 11.66 -8.02
CA LEU A 228 5.63 11.73 -6.66
C LEU A 228 6.53 10.98 -5.66
N ASP A 229 7.67 10.44 -6.08
CA ASP A 229 8.60 9.73 -5.20
C ASP A 229 9.18 10.68 -4.14
N ILE A 230 9.27 10.21 -2.89
CA ILE A 230 9.74 11.04 -1.77
C ILE A 230 11.19 11.54 -1.95
N ASP A 231 12.05 10.73 -2.62
CA ASP A 231 13.47 11.03 -2.78
C ASP A 231 13.78 11.61 -4.17
N HIS A 232 13.08 11.13 -5.22
CA HIS A 232 13.40 11.42 -6.62
C HIS A 232 12.34 12.28 -7.32
N GLY A 233 11.23 12.59 -6.65
CA GLY A 233 10.12 13.36 -7.19
C GLY A 233 10.29 14.88 -7.07
N THR A 234 9.18 15.57 -7.27
CA THR A 234 9.10 17.05 -7.24
C THR A 234 8.89 17.56 -5.82
N TYR A 235 9.82 17.25 -4.93
CA TYR A 235 9.75 17.66 -3.51
C TYR A 235 9.52 19.17 -3.35
N PRO A 236 8.65 19.63 -2.45
CA PRO A 236 7.91 18.86 -1.42
C PRO A 236 6.55 18.30 -1.91
N TYR A 237 6.18 18.47 -3.18
CA TYR A 237 4.90 18.03 -3.74
C TYR A 237 4.98 16.58 -4.18
N VAL A 238 5.15 15.68 -3.21
CA VAL A 238 5.38 14.24 -3.37
C VAL A 238 4.52 13.44 -2.41
N THR A 239 4.42 12.12 -2.64
CA THR A 239 3.88 11.19 -1.64
C THR A 239 4.95 10.87 -0.59
N SER A 240 4.56 10.25 0.52
CA SER A 240 5.47 9.91 1.61
C SER A 240 6.11 8.51 1.46
N SER A 241 6.07 7.94 0.27
CA SER A 241 6.67 6.64 -0.03
C SER A 241 7.56 6.70 -1.27
N ASN A 242 8.45 5.71 -1.39
CA ASN A 242 9.21 5.53 -2.63
C ASN A 242 8.33 4.83 -3.67
N THR A 243 8.19 5.47 -4.84
CA THR A 243 7.36 5.01 -5.96
C THR A 243 8.18 4.40 -7.10
N VAL A 244 9.50 4.38 -6.95
CA VAL A 244 10.45 3.78 -7.89
C VAL A 244 10.51 2.26 -7.77
N ALA A 245 11.02 1.58 -8.79
CA ALA A 245 11.06 0.12 -8.84
C ALA A 245 11.82 -0.52 -7.66
N GLY A 246 12.89 0.13 -7.16
CA GLY A 246 13.66 -0.34 -6.00
C GLY A 246 12.84 -0.52 -4.73
N ALA A 247 11.73 0.21 -4.60
CA ALA A 247 10.83 0.09 -3.45
C ALA A 247 10.11 -1.27 -3.38
N ALA A 248 10.02 -2.02 -4.46
CA ALA A 248 9.47 -3.38 -4.43
C ALA A 248 10.28 -4.29 -3.50
N SER A 249 11.61 -4.20 -3.52
CA SER A 249 12.47 -4.99 -2.62
C SER A 249 12.22 -4.69 -1.15
N THR A 250 12.22 -3.41 -0.77
CA THR A 250 12.03 -3.01 0.64
C THR A 250 10.60 -3.22 1.12
N GLY A 251 9.64 -3.07 0.22
CA GLY A 251 8.21 -3.18 0.52
C GLY A 251 7.68 -4.61 0.58
N THR A 252 8.46 -5.62 0.16
CA THR A 252 8.01 -7.02 0.12
C THR A 252 8.96 -8.03 0.79
N GLY A 253 10.24 -7.69 0.93
CA GLY A 253 11.25 -8.53 1.57
C GLY A 253 11.97 -9.53 0.63
N PRO A 254 11.29 -10.47 -0.03
CA PRO A 254 11.96 -11.62 -0.69
C PRO A 254 12.70 -11.27 -1.99
N VAL A 255 12.52 -10.10 -2.54
CA VAL A 255 13.25 -9.65 -3.74
C VAL A 255 14.64 -9.13 -3.38
N SER A 256 15.00 -9.15 -2.09
CA SER A 256 16.29 -8.67 -1.62
C SER A 256 17.36 -9.75 -1.77
N TYR A 257 18.33 -9.47 -2.64
CA TYR A 257 19.58 -10.21 -2.81
C TYR A 257 20.33 -10.53 -1.50
N THR A 258 20.06 -9.77 -0.45
CA THR A 258 20.79 -9.88 0.81
C THR A 258 20.28 -10.96 1.77
N HIS A 259 19.11 -11.55 1.52
CA HIS A 259 18.51 -12.53 2.43
C HIS A 259 18.70 -13.99 1.99
N SER A 260 19.00 -14.25 0.71
CA SER A 260 18.97 -15.62 0.19
C SER A 260 20.30 -16.26 -0.14
N GLU A 261 21.42 -15.68 0.08
CA GLU A 261 22.81 -16.23 0.05
C GLU A 261 23.83 -15.18 -0.41
N PRO A 262 24.80 -14.79 0.42
CA PRO A 262 25.82 -13.78 0.06
C PRO A 262 26.82 -14.29 -0.99
N THR A 263 26.68 -15.49 -1.52
CA THR A 263 27.66 -16.14 -2.40
C THR A 263 27.15 -16.55 -3.80
N ARG A 264 25.84 -16.44 -4.10
CA ARG A 264 25.34 -16.75 -5.45
C ARG A 264 25.04 -15.51 -6.26
N ARG A 265 25.80 -15.27 -7.32
CA ARG A 265 25.47 -14.31 -8.39
C ARG A 265 24.30 -14.89 -9.20
N TYR A 266 23.07 -14.51 -8.86
CA TYR A 266 21.94 -14.67 -9.77
C TYR A 266 21.73 -13.37 -10.53
N ALA A 267 21.68 -13.46 -11.85
CA ALA A 267 21.24 -12.34 -12.68
C ALA A 267 19.74 -12.11 -12.39
N ILE A 268 19.46 -11.03 -11.69
CA ILE A 268 18.10 -10.52 -11.53
C ILE A 268 17.77 -9.79 -12.83
N SER A 269 16.90 -10.35 -13.65
CA SER A 269 16.34 -9.61 -14.80
C SER A 269 15.07 -8.92 -14.34
N TYR A 270 15.12 -7.60 -14.23
CA TYR A 270 13.94 -6.78 -14.03
C TYR A 270 13.41 -6.29 -15.38
N ALA A 271 12.13 -6.52 -15.65
CA ALA A 271 11.42 -5.75 -16.64
C ALA A 271 10.68 -4.62 -15.91
N VAL A 272 11.10 -3.39 -16.11
CA VAL A 272 10.43 -2.20 -15.58
C VAL A 272 9.62 -1.57 -16.69
N PHE A 273 8.30 -1.56 -16.56
CA PHE A 273 7.43 -0.86 -17.48
C PHE A 273 7.12 0.53 -16.92
N CYS A 274 7.67 1.56 -17.59
CA CYS A 274 7.35 2.96 -17.30
C CYS A 274 6.28 3.44 -18.26
N LEU A 275 5.14 3.87 -17.74
CA LEU A 275 4.06 4.42 -18.53
C LEU A 275 4.10 5.94 -18.49
N LYS A 276 4.13 6.59 -19.68
CA LYS A 276 3.95 8.03 -19.84
C LYS A 276 2.54 8.33 -20.31
N LYS A 277 1.86 9.29 -19.69
CA LYS A 277 0.63 9.85 -20.23
C LYS A 277 0.96 10.68 -21.47
N LYS A 278 0.46 10.30 -22.63
CA LYS A 278 0.57 11.14 -23.83
C LYS A 278 -0.47 12.26 -23.76
N ASN A 279 -0.02 13.49 -23.87
CA ASN A 279 -0.89 14.59 -24.28
C ASN A 279 -1.41 14.27 -25.70
N HIS A 280 -2.73 14.36 -25.86
CA HIS A 280 -3.47 13.98 -27.06
C HIS A 280 -2.71 14.25 -28.35
N SER A 281 -2.11 13.25 -28.94
CA SER A 281 -2.01 12.87 -30.34
C SER A 281 -0.81 11.95 -30.61
N ARG A 282 -1.12 10.76 -31.12
CA ARG A 282 -0.28 9.79 -31.84
C ARG A 282 0.64 8.85 -31.05
N PHE A 283 0.34 7.57 -31.27
CA PHE A 283 1.17 6.35 -31.28
C PHE A 283 1.98 5.98 -30.03
N TYR A 284 1.72 4.75 -29.59
CA TYR A 284 2.48 4.03 -28.56
C TYR A 284 3.83 3.59 -29.17
N GLU A 285 4.93 4.11 -28.68
CA GLU A 285 6.23 3.45 -28.80
C GLU A 285 6.54 2.81 -27.44
N VAL A 286 6.74 1.50 -27.48
CA VAL A 286 7.34 0.73 -26.41
C VAL A 286 8.83 0.77 -26.66
N SER A 287 9.56 1.47 -25.82
CA SER A 287 11.03 1.44 -25.79
C SER A 287 11.50 0.71 -24.54
#